data_1af23459a39d313d00c13b46a9511d10
#
_entry.id   1af23459a39d313d00c13b46a9511d10
#
_cell.length_a   1.000
_cell.length_b   1.000
_cell.length_c   1.000
_cell.angle_alpha   90.00
_cell.angle_beta   90.00
_cell.angle_gamma   90.00
#
_symmetry.space_group_name_H-M   'P 1'
#
loop_
_entity.id
_entity.type
_entity.pdbx_description
1 polymer ?
#
loop_
_entity_poly.entity_id
_entity_poly.type
_entity_poly.pdbx_seq_one_letter_code
_entity_poly.pdbx_strand_id
1 'polypeptide(L)'
;NCGIVFGTGIGGIGATEDAVRVYDERGASRINPLAITQLMPNSSTGQVAIKFGIEGPSLTITTACAASANAVGEAKNMIENGIVDIVVAGGTESGTTPMTIGAFAQIRALSTKNDTPAEACSPFDKNRDGFVMAEGSTVLILESEESAKSRDAKIYGYVVGYGSTTDAHHITAPAEGGEG
;
A
#
# COMPACT_ATOMS: atom_id res chain seq x y z
N ASN A 1 -20.90 7.63 -9.89
CA ASN A 1 -20.85 7.06 -8.55
C ASN A 1 -19.59 6.20 -8.40
N CYS A 2 -18.44 6.84 -8.05
CA CYS A 2 -17.13 6.21 -8.02
C CYS A 2 -16.42 6.52 -6.69
N GLY A 3 -15.86 5.50 -6.05
CA GLY A 3 -15.01 5.64 -4.86
C GLY A 3 -13.54 5.33 -5.15
N ILE A 4 -12.70 5.51 -4.15
CA ILE A 4 -11.28 5.18 -4.21
C ILE A 4 -10.82 4.57 -2.88
N VAL A 5 -10.09 3.45 -2.94
CA VAL A 5 -9.50 2.80 -1.76
C VAL A 5 -8.07 2.38 -2.10
N PHE A 6 -7.10 3.01 -1.45
CA PHE A 6 -5.68 2.64 -1.62
C PHE A 6 -5.07 2.13 -0.32
N GLY A 7 -4.14 1.21 -0.48
CA GLY A 7 -3.28 0.69 0.59
C GLY A 7 -1.86 1.25 0.51
N THR A 8 -1.28 1.53 1.66
CA THR A 8 0.16 1.84 1.82
C THR A 8 0.61 1.35 3.19
N GLY A 9 1.84 0.90 3.31
CA GLY A 9 2.39 0.47 4.59
C GLY A 9 2.85 1.62 5.46
N ILE A 10 3.52 2.60 4.86
CA ILE A 10 4.21 3.68 5.59
C ILE A 10 3.73 5.07 5.15
N GLY A 11 3.30 5.21 3.90
CA GLY A 11 3.00 6.52 3.32
C GLY A 11 4.27 7.28 2.91
N GLY A 12 4.25 8.59 3.06
CA GLY A 12 5.32 9.48 2.56
C GLY A 12 6.57 9.54 3.43
N ILE A 13 7.18 8.41 3.74
CA ILE A 13 8.36 8.35 4.62
C ILE A 13 9.54 9.16 4.08
N GLY A 14 9.80 9.13 2.76
CA GLY A 14 10.86 9.94 2.15
C GLY A 14 10.64 11.44 2.36
N ALA A 15 9.41 11.91 2.22
CA ALA A 15 9.08 13.31 2.50
C ALA A 15 9.28 13.67 3.98
N THR A 16 9.04 12.72 4.89
CA THR A 16 9.30 12.90 6.32
C THR A 16 10.80 13.03 6.59
N GLU A 17 11.63 12.12 6.06
CA GLU A 17 13.08 12.16 6.21
C GLU A 17 13.67 13.47 5.64
N ASP A 18 13.21 13.88 4.47
CA ASP A 18 13.63 15.15 3.86
C ASP A 18 13.24 16.36 4.71
N ALA A 19 12.03 16.38 5.25
CA ALA A 19 11.58 17.47 6.12
C ALA A 19 12.37 17.54 7.42
N VAL A 20 12.70 16.41 8.04
CA VAL A 20 13.56 16.35 9.24
C VAL A 20 14.96 16.86 8.93
N ARG A 21 15.57 16.39 7.84
CA ARG A 21 16.91 16.86 7.43
C ARG A 21 16.95 18.37 7.19
N VAL A 22 15.95 18.91 6.48
CA VAL A 22 15.86 20.35 6.24
C VAL A 22 15.65 21.12 7.55
N TYR A 23 14.82 20.58 8.45
CA TYR A 23 14.63 21.18 9.77
C TYR A 23 15.93 21.27 10.56
N ASP A 24 16.71 20.21 10.62
CA ASP A 24 17.96 20.14 11.37
C ASP A 24 19.04 21.08 10.76
N GLU A 25 19.14 21.12 9.44
CA GLU A 25 20.17 21.91 8.74
C GLU A 25 19.82 23.40 8.63
N ARG A 26 18.53 23.75 8.48
CA ARG A 26 18.09 25.08 8.02
C ARG A 26 16.96 25.69 8.84
N GLY A 27 16.39 24.94 9.78
CA GLY A 27 15.27 25.37 10.62
C GLY A 27 13.90 25.24 9.95
N ALA A 28 12.85 25.36 10.78
CA ALA A 28 11.45 25.10 10.40
C ALA A 28 10.95 25.93 9.20
N SER A 29 11.44 27.17 9.04
CA SER A 29 11.01 28.07 7.96
C SER A 29 11.46 27.63 6.56
N ARG A 30 12.32 26.61 6.46
CA ARG A 30 12.83 26.06 5.21
C ARG A 30 12.21 24.74 4.81
N ILE A 31 11.37 24.16 5.65
CA ILE A 31 10.61 22.95 5.30
C ILE A 31 9.71 23.24 4.10
N ASN A 32 9.62 22.28 3.19
CA ASN A 32 8.71 22.36 2.04
C ASN A 32 7.28 22.64 2.51
N PRO A 33 6.57 23.68 2.04
CA PRO A 33 5.18 23.95 2.41
C PRO A 33 4.22 22.78 2.14
N LEU A 34 4.56 21.91 1.18
CA LEU A 34 3.77 20.72 0.83
C LEU A 34 4.21 19.47 1.60
N ALA A 35 5.17 19.56 2.53
CA ALA A 35 5.68 18.38 3.24
C ALA A 35 4.54 17.60 3.94
N ILE A 36 3.63 18.30 4.61
CA ILE A 36 2.49 17.68 5.27
C ILE A 36 1.62 16.87 4.29
N THR A 37 1.30 17.44 3.15
CA THR A 37 0.47 16.77 2.14
C THR A 37 1.19 15.62 1.44
N GLN A 38 2.52 15.59 1.49
CA GLN A 38 3.35 14.53 0.91
C GLN A 38 3.58 13.37 1.88
N LEU A 39 3.69 13.66 3.20
CA LEU A 39 3.97 12.63 4.20
C LEU A 39 2.73 11.83 4.63
N MET A 40 1.53 12.39 4.50
CA MET A 40 0.31 11.72 4.94
C MET A 40 0.02 10.45 4.13
N PRO A 41 -0.34 9.33 4.77
CA PRO A 41 -0.65 8.07 4.06
C PRO A 41 -1.74 8.21 3.00
N ASN A 42 -2.71 9.10 3.19
CA ASN A 42 -3.80 9.35 2.24
C ASN A 42 -3.44 10.28 1.07
N SER A 43 -2.19 10.69 0.96
CA SER A 43 -1.74 11.58 -0.11
C SER A 43 -2.02 11.01 -1.51
N SER A 44 -1.66 9.75 -1.76
CA SER A 44 -1.89 9.10 -3.04
C SER A 44 -3.37 9.03 -3.40
N THR A 45 -4.22 8.67 -2.43
CA THR A 45 -5.68 8.60 -2.60
C THR A 45 -6.25 9.97 -2.96
N GLY A 46 -5.84 11.01 -2.22
CA GLY A 46 -6.28 12.38 -2.46
C GLY A 46 -5.83 12.93 -3.81
N GLN A 47 -4.59 12.69 -4.22
CA GLN A 47 -4.07 13.15 -5.51
C GLN A 47 -4.80 12.49 -6.70
N VAL A 48 -5.09 11.19 -6.60
CA VAL A 48 -5.87 10.49 -7.63
C VAL A 48 -7.31 11.00 -7.67
N ALA A 49 -7.93 11.21 -6.52
CA ALA A 49 -9.28 11.78 -6.43
C ALA A 49 -9.35 13.16 -7.11
N ILE A 50 -8.41 14.06 -6.81
CA ILE A 50 -8.33 15.38 -7.44
C ILE A 50 -8.13 15.28 -8.95
N LYS A 51 -7.19 14.44 -9.39
CA LYS A 51 -6.83 14.30 -10.80
C LYS A 51 -8.00 13.81 -11.67
N PHE A 52 -8.82 12.91 -11.14
CA PHE A 52 -9.92 12.28 -11.89
C PHE A 52 -11.31 12.78 -11.49
N GLY A 53 -11.40 13.75 -10.56
CA GLY A 53 -12.69 14.28 -10.13
C GLY A 53 -13.53 13.23 -9.39
N ILE A 54 -12.91 12.37 -8.59
CA ILE A 54 -13.62 11.33 -7.83
C ILE A 54 -14.13 11.97 -6.53
N GLU A 55 -15.45 12.14 -6.42
CA GLU A 55 -16.12 12.79 -5.29
C GLU A 55 -16.78 11.80 -4.32
N GLY A 56 -16.75 10.51 -4.63
CA GLY A 56 -17.29 9.46 -3.76
C GLY A 56 -16.38 9.14 -2.58
N PRO A 57 -16.68 8.08 -1.83
CA PRO A 57 -15.88 7.68 -0.67
C PRO A 57 -14.42 7.48 -1.01
N SER A 58 -13.54 8.04 -0.19
CA SER A 58 -12.09 7.99 -0.36
C SER A 58 -11.44 7.47 0.92
N LEU A 59 -10.82 6.31 0.86
CA LEU A 59 -10.21 5.62 2.00
C LEU A 59 -8.74 5.27 1.72
N THR A 60 -7.93 5.34 2.77
CA THR A 60 -6.57 4.81 2.75
C THR A 60 -6.41 3.80 3.88
N ILE A 61 -5.92 2.62 3.53
CA ILE A 61 -5.73 1.49 4.44
C ILE A 61 -4.22 1.33 4.71
N THR A 62 -3.87 1.23 5.98
CA THR A 62 -2.47 1.12 6.42
C THR A 62 -2.28 -0.11 7.30
N THR A 63 -2.47 -1.28 6.72
CA THR A 63 -2.28 -2.59 7.36
C THR A 63 -0.96 -3.24 6.93
N ALA A 64 0.12 -2.43 6.92
CA ALA A 64 1.46 -2.84 6.53
C ALA A 64 1.45 -3.58 5.17
N CYS A 65 2.10 -4.73 5.06
CA CYS A 65 2.23 -5.49 3.80
C CYS A 65 0.87 -5.97 3.23
N ALA A 66 -0.17 -6.07 4.06
CA ALA A 66 -1.51 -6.47 3.64
C ALA A 66 -2.37 -5.30 3.11
N ALA A 67 -1.89 -4.06 3.21
CA ALA A 67 -2.69 -2.87 2.97
C ALA A 67 -3.37 -2.85 1.59
N SER A 68 -2.64 -3.21 0.53
CA SER A 68 -3.21 -3.23 -0.83
C SER A 68 -4.23 -4.34 -1.02
N ALA A 69 -4.03 -5.52 -0.42
CA ALA A 69 -5.00 -6.61 -0.46
C ALA A 69 -6.28 -6.23 0.30
N ASN A 70 -6.13 -5.62 1.49
CA ASN A 70 -7.27 -5.10 2.24
C ASN A 70 -8.01 -4.00 1.45
N ALA A 71 -7.28 -3.11 0.74
CA ALA A 71 -7.90 -2.08 -0.09
C ALA A 71 -8.80 -2.67 -1.19
N VAL A 72 -8.34 -3.73 -1.85
CA VAL A 72 -9.15 -4.45 -2.85
C VAL A 72 -10.37 -5.12 -2.21
N GLY A 73 -10.19 -5.73 -1.03
CA GLY A 73 -11.28 -6.36 -0.28
C GLY A 73 -12.34 -5.35 0.17
N GLU A 74 -11.93 -4.21 0.70
CA GLU A 74 -12.87 -3.16 1.10
C GLU A 74 -13.57 -2.51 -0.09
N ALA A 75 -12.88 -2.34 -1.22
CA ALA A 75 -13.50 -1.89 -2.46
C ALA A 75 -14.60 -2.85 -2.93
N LYS A 76 -14.35 -4.18 -2.86
CA LYS A 76 -15.37 -5.19 -3.12
C LYS A 76 -16.57 -5.02 -2.19
N ASN A 77 -16.34 -4.88 -0.88
CA ASN A 77 -17.40 -4.68 0.12
C ASN A 77 -18.25 -3.43 -0.18
N MET A 78 -17.61 -2.33 -0.59
CA MET A 78 -18.33 -1.09 -0.94
C MET A 78 -19.27 -1.29 -2.13
N ILE A 79 -18.84 -2.04 -3.15
CA ILE A 79 -19.65 -2.33 -4.34
C ILE A 79 -20.80 -3.30 -3.97
N GLU A 80 -20.51 -4.39 -3.27
CA GLU A 80 -21.52 -5.38 -2.86
C GLU A 80 -22.61 -4.81 -1.95
N ASN A 81 -22.24 -3.85 -1.09
CA ASN A 81 -23.19 -3.15 -0.23
C ASN A 81 -23.90 -1.98 -0.93
N GLY A 82 -23.68 -1.78 -2.23
CA GLY A 82 -24.34 -0.74 -3.01
C GLY A 82 -23.95 0.69 -2.63
N ILE A 83 -22.79 0.89 -1.99
CA ILE A 83 -22.30 2.23 -1.61
C ILE A 83 -21.88 3.00 -2.85
N VAL A 84 -21.19 2.33 -3.77
CA VAL A 84 -20.77 2.85 -5.09
C VAL A 84 -20.79 1.74 -6.13
N ASP A 85 -20.84 2.11 -7.42
CA ASP A 85 -20.82 1.14 -8.52
C ASP A 85 -19.39 0.82 -8.98
N ILE A 86 -18.48 1.77 -8.81
CA ILE A 86 -17.08 1.68 -9.27
C ILE A 86 -16.15 2.09 -8.12
N VAL A 87 -15.03 1.39 -7.98
CA VAL A 87 -13.96 1.76 -7.05
C VAL A 87 -12.60 1.66 -7.73
N VAL A 88 -11.82 2.71 -7.65
CA VAL A 88 -10.40 2.70 -7.97
C VAL A 88 -9.67 2.11 -6.75
N ALA A 89 -9.23 0.87 -6.85
CA ALA A 89 -8.65 0.12 -5.74
C ALA A 89 -7.21 -0.31 -6.02
N GLY A 90 -6.38 -0.37 -5.01
CA GLY A 90 -5.00 -0.83 -5.18
C GLY A 90 -4.08 -0.38 -4.06
N GLY A 91 -2.83 -0.17 -4.39
CA GLY A 91 -1.86 0.35 -3.42
C GLY A 91 -0.61 0.89 -4.06
N THR A 92 0.12 1.62 -3.25
CA THR A 92 1.38 2.24 -3.65
C THR A 92 2.32 2.32 -2.46
N GLU A 93 3.60 2.07 -2.70
CA GLU A 93 4.64 2.24 -1.70
C GLU A 93 5.92 2.77 -2.37
N SER A 94 6.54 3.77 -1.74
CA SER A 94 7.85 4.30 -2.11
C SER A 94 8.64 4.50 -0.81
N GLY A 95 9.11 3.38 -0.27
CA GLY A 95 9.73 3.32 1.04
C GLY A 95 11.21 2.92 1.04
N THR A 96 11.90 2.90 -0.10
CA THR A 96 13.31 2.52 -0.18
C THR A 96 14.20 3.69 0.19
N THR A 97 14.22 4.04 1.46
CA THR A 97 15.01 5.14 2.02
C THR A 97 16.12 4.61 2.92
N PRO A 98 17.18 5.39 3.20
CA PRO A 98 18.25 4.98 4.13
C PRO A 98 17.73 4.56 5.51
N MET A 99 16.76 5.29 6.05
CA MET A 99 16.20 4.99 7.38
C MET A 99 15.41 3.69 7.36
N THR A 100 14.54 3.47 6.40
CA THR A 100 13.74 2.25 6.33
C THR A 100 14.59 1.01 6.03
N ILE A 101 15.58 1.12 5.14
CA ILE A 101 16.57 0.05 4.91
C ILE A 101 17.29 -0.26 6.21
N GLY A 102 17.79 0.76 6.92
CA GLY A 102 18.46 0.60 8.19
C GLY A 102 17.59 -0.06 9.27
N ALA A 103 16.32 0.36 9.37
CA ALA A 103 15.36 -0.18 10.31
C ALA A 103 15.06 -1.67 10.05
N PHE A 104 14.79 -2.04 8.80
CA PHE A 104 14.55 -3.44 8.43
C PHE A 104 15.81 -4.31 8.56
N ALA A 105 17.00 -3.76 8.31
CA ALA A 105 18.27 -4.44 8.55
C ALA A 105 18.48 -4.73 10.05
N GLN A 106 18.14 -3.78 10.94
CA GLN A 106 18.27 -3.97 12.40
C GLN A 106 17.41 -5.11 12.94
N ILE A 107 16.21 -5.30 12.41
CA ILE A 107 15.36 -6.44 12.78
C ILE A 107 15.69 -7.72 12.00
N ARG A 108 16.76 -7.71 11.20
CA ARG A 108 17.24 -8.84 10.38
C ARG A 108 16.20 -9.40 9.42
N ALA A 109 15.37 -8.52 8.86
CA ALA A 109 14.31 -8.91 7.93
C ALA A 109 14.76 -8.91 6.47
N LEU A 110 15.87 -8.23 6.13
CA LEU A 110 16.37 -8.14 4.77
C LEU A 110 17.31 -9.31 4.42
N SER A 111 17.26 -9.72 3.15
CA SER A 111 18.27 -10.61 2.59
C SER A 111 19.66 -9.97 2.65
N THR A 112 20.68 -10.81 2.92
CA THR A 112 22.08 -10.41 2.96
C THR A 112 22.88 -10.90 1.74
N LYS A 113 22.20 -11.46 0.73
CA LYS A 113 22.82 -11.99 -0.50
C LYS A 113 23.30 -10.89 -1.46
N ASN A 114 24.21 -10.03 -0.99
CA ASN A 114 24.74 -8.91 -1.78
C ASN A 114 25.67 -9.34 -2.90
N ASP A 115 26.30 -10.52 -2.78
CA ASP A 115 27.19 -11.07 -3.83
C ASP A 115 26.40 -11.66 -5.01
N THR A 116 25.13 -12.04 -4.79
CA THR A 116 24.24 -12.60 -5.81
C THR A 116 22.87 -11.90 -5.77
N PRO A 117 22.80 -10.59 -6.04
CA PRO A 117 21.58 -9.80 -5.84
C PRO A 117 20.39 -10.27 -6.70
N ALA A 118 20.66 -10.86 -7.86
CA ALA A 118 19.60 -11.41 -8.72
C ALA A 118 18.89 -12.64 -8.10
N GLU A 119 19.52 -13.32 -7.14
CA GLU A 119 19.00 -14.49 -6.43
C GLU A 119 18.48 -14.16 -5.03
N ALA A 120 18.64 -12.91 -4.57
CA ALA A 120 18.28 -12.50 -3.21
C ALA A 120 16.77 -12.58 -2.96
N CYS A 121 15.96 -12.15 -3.94
CA CYS A 121 14.50 -12.26 -3.86
C CYS A 121 14.08 -13.68 -4.26
N SER A 122 13.92 -14.55 -3.27
CA SER A 122 13.63 -15.98 -3.46
C SER A 122 12.46 -16.44 -2.56
N PRO A 123 11.23 -15.94 -2.80
CA PRO A 123 10.06 -16.29 -1.99
C PRO A 123 9.78 -17.79 -2.07
N PHE A 124 9.43 -18.39 -0.93
CA PHE A 124 9.20 -19.83 -0.73
C PHE A 124 10.43 -20.73 -0.89
N ASP A 125 11.58 -20.21 -1.27
CA ASP A 125 12.81 -20.99 -1.33
C ASP A 125 13.26 -21.47 0.07
N LYS A 126 13.80 -22.68 0.12
CA LYS A 126 14.33 -23.25 1.38
C LYS A 126 15.48 -22.42 1.96
N ASN A 127 16.28 -21.80 1.09
CA ASN A 127 17.49 -21.04 1.46
C ASN A 127 17.23 -19.53 1.47
N ARG A 128 15.98 -19.08 1.48
CA ARG A 128 15.67 -17.66 1.64
C ARG A 128 16.18 -17.15 2.99
N ASP A 129 16.70 -15.93 3.00
CA ASP A 129 17.32 -15.32 4.19
C ASP A 129 16.72 -13.96 4.58
N GLY A 130 15.68 -13.54 3.89
CA GLY A 130 15.01 -12.26 4.11
C GLY A 130 14.35 -11.74 2.83
N PHE A 131 13.70 -10.60 2.91
CA PHE A 131 13.10 -9.96 1.74
C PHE A 131 14.03 -8.91 1.12
N VAL A 132 13.74 -8.52 -0.10
CA VAL A 132 14.37 -7.41 -0.81
C VAL A 132 13.36 -6.27 -0.89
N MET A 133 13.73 -5.10 -0.38
CA MET A 133 12.86 -3.92 -0.46
C MET A 133 12.65 -3.52 -1.92
N ALA A 134 11.43 -3.15 -2.23
CA ALA A 134 11.05 -2.64 -3.55
C ALA A 134 10.00 -1.54 -3.41
N GLU A 135 9.80 -0.80 -4.48
CA GLU A 135 8.78 0.22 -4.63
C GLU A 135 7.83 -0.16 -5.75
N GLY A 136 6.61 0.30 -5.70
CA GLY A 136 5.66 0.02 -6.75
C GLY A 136 4.28 0.60 -6.50
N SER A 137 3.48 0.61 -7.56
CA SER A 137 2.08 0.97 -7.51
C SER A 137 1.30 0.10 -8.49
N THR A 138 0.15 -0.37 -8.05
CA THR A 138 -0.78 -1.11 -8.89
C THR A 138 -2.21 -0.70 -8.57
N VAL A 139 -3.01 -0.56 -9.61
CA VAL A 139 -4.41 -0.13 -9.51
C VAL A 139 -5.31 -1.09 -10.30
N LEU A 140 -6.41 -1.45 -9.67
CA LEU A 140 -7.53 -2.17 -10.26
C LEU A 140 -8.73 -1.24 -10.30
N ILE A 141 -9.50 -1.29 -11.37
CA ILE A 141 -10.83 -0.69 -11.43
C ILE A 141 -11.81 -1.81 -11.13
N LEU A 142 -12.39 -1.78 -9.94
CA LEU A 142 -13.47 -2.69 -9.56
C LEU A 142 -14.80 -2.05 -9.89
N GLU A 143 -15.71 -2.84 -10.42
CA GLU A 143 -17.02 -2.38 -10.89
C GLU A 143 -18.06 -3.47 -10.66
N SER A 144 -19.30 -3.12 -10.38
CA SER A 144 -20.37 -4.08 -10.34
C SER A 144 -20.55 -4.74 -11.72
N GLU A 145 -20.88 -6.02 -11.73
CA GLU A 145 -21.07 -6.75 -12.99
C GLU A 145 -22.16 -6.11 -13.88
N GLU A 146 -23.22 -5.62 -13.24
CA GLU A 146 -24.31 -4.92 -13.91
C GLU A 146 -23.82 -3.65 -14.62
N SER A 147 -23.07 -2.82 -13.91
CA SER A 147 -22.50 -1.60 -14.48
C SER A 147 -21.53 -1.92 -15.61
N ALA A 148 -20.61 -2.87 -15.44
CA ALA A 148 -19.66 -3.28 -16.47
C ALA A 148 -20.36 -3.78 -17.75
N LYS A 149 -21.38 -4.61 -17.61
CA LYS A 149 -22.16 -5.12 -18.74
C LYS A 149 -22.96 -4.04 -19.45
N SER A 150 -23.51 -3.07 -18.71
CA SER A 150 -24.32 -1.98 -19.29
C SER A 150 -23.57 -1.11 -20.30
N ARG A 151 -22.23 -1.02 -20.16
CA ARG A 151 -21.32 -0.25 -21.02
C ARG A 151 -20.41 -1.11 -21.91
N ASP A 152 -20.67 -2.40 -22.00
CA ASP A 152 -19.86 -3.38 -22.75
C ASP A 152 -18.37 -3.36 -22.37
N ALA A 153 -18.09 -3.27 -21.07
CA ALA A 153 -16.73 -3.24 -20.56
C ALA A 153 -16.06 -4.61 -20.67
N LYS A 154 -14.76 -4.62 -20.98
CA LYS A 154 -13.97 -5.83 -20.90
C LYS A 154 -13.76 -6.24 -19.44
N ILE A 155 -14.31 -7.39 -19.06
CA ILE A 155 -14.11 -7.98 -17.74
C ILE A 155 -12.88 -8.90 -17.79
N TYR A 156 -11.90 -8.64 -16.93
CA TYR A 156 -10.67 -9.45 -16.82
C TYR A 156 -10.80 -10.58 -15.83
N GLY A 157 -11.67 -10.44 -14.83
CA GLY A 157 -11.90 -11.41 -13.78
C GLY A 157 -12.86 -10.88 -12.73
N TYR A 158 -13.12 -11.69 -11.72
CA TYR A 158 -14.02 -11.38 -10.62
C TYR A 158 -13.32 -11.52 -9.29
N VAL A 159 -13.53 -10.55 -8.37
CA VAL A 159 -13.14 -10.68 -6.96
C VAL A 159 -14.28 -11.37 -6.23
N VAL A 160 -14.16 -12.67 -6.08
CA VAL A 160 -15.25 -13.55 -5.58
C VAL A 160 -15.29 -13.66 -4.06
N GLY A 161 -14.25 -13.27 -3.34
CA GLY A 161 -14.19 -13.36 -1.89
C GLY A 161 -13.13 -12.48 -1.28
N TYR A 162 -13.32 -12.16 -0.01
CA TYR A 162 -12.38 -11.43 0.83
C TYR A 162 -12.50 -11.91 2.26
N GLY A 163 -11.37 -12.05 2.94
CA GLY A 163 -11.29 -12.35 4.36
C GLY A 163 -10.08 -11.63 4.98
N SER A 164 -10.21 -11.24 6.23
CA SER A 164 -9.14 -10.60 6.99
C SER A 164 -9.16 -11.12 8.41
N THR A 165 -8.00 -11.54 8.90
CA THR A 165 -7.79 -12.06 10.25
C THR A 165 -6.57 -11.40 10.88
N THR A 166 -6.39 -11.60 12.17
CA THR A 166 -5.22 -11.19 12.95
C THR A 166 -4.81 -12.34 13.86
N ASP A 167 -3.54 -12.72 13.83
CA ASP A 167 -3.01 -13.79 14.67
C ASP A 167 -2.81 -13.39 16.14
N ALA A 168 -2.83 -12.10 16.47
CA ALA A 168 -2.70 -11.56 17.84
C ALA A 168 -1.58 -12.20 18.66
N HIS A 169 -0.47 -12.55 18.02
CA HIS A 169 0.61 -13.34 18.58
C HIS A 169 1.83 -12.48 18.98
N HIS A 170 2.44 -11.81 18.02
CA HIS A 170 3.69 -11.08 18.23
C HIS A 170 3.74 -9.85 17.30
N ILE A 171 4.50 -8.81 17.69
CA ILE A 171 4.56 -7.56 16.94
C ILE A 171 5.13 -7.71 15.52
N THR A 172 6.02 -8.67 15.29
CA THR A 172 6.69 -8.87 13.99
C THR A 172 6.73 -10.32 13.51
N ALA A 173 6.59 -11.32 14.40
CA ALA A 173 6.68 -12.72 14.06
C ALA A 173 5.28 -13.31 13.84
N PRO A 174 5.03 -14.05 12.73
CA PRO A 174 3.78 -14.78 12.56
C PRO A 174 3.63 -15.90 13.59
N ALA A 175 2.40 -16.29 13.90
CA ALA A 175 2.12 -17.43 14.75
C ALA A 175 2.63 -18.75 14.13
N GLU A 176 3.16 -19.65 14.97
CA GLU A 176 3.50 -20.99 14.52
C GLU A 176 2.25 -21.69 13.97
N GLY A 177 2.33 -22.28 12.81
CA GLY A 177 1.19 -22.94 12.17
C GLY A 177 0.30 -22.03 11.31
N GLY A 178 0.46 -20.69 11.37
CA GLY A 178 -0.31 -19.75 10.54
C GLY A 178 -1.80 -19.78 10.86
N GLU A 179 -2.15 -19.70 12.12
CA GLU A 179 -3.53 -19.83 12.62
C GLU A 179 -4.38 -18.55 12.42
N GLY A 180 -3.73 -17.42 12.10
CA GLY A 180 -4.39 -16.12 11.89
C GLY A 180 -5.17 -15.98 10.58
#